data_0ec38f80efed161e48d0bb70a7b2c3d2
#
_entry.id   0ec38f80efed161e48d0bb70a7b2c3d2
#
_cell.length_a   1.000
_cell.length_b   1.000
_cell.length_c   1.000
_cell.angle_alpha   90.00
_cell.angle_beta   90.00
_cell.angle_gamma   90.00
#
_symmetry.space_group_name_H-M   'P 1'
#
loop_
_entity.id
_entity.type
_entity.pdbx_description
1 polymer ?
#
loop_
_entity_poly.entity_id
_entity_poly.type
_entity_poly.pdbx_seq_one_letter_code
_entity_poly.pdbx_strand_id
1 'polypeptide(L)'
;MKKILTTIFATALAFSAHANEIYVTQSGDTLDLDITQDGSNNTVGNSTTASSSVGSTTTLNIDQVGGSNVLTYQINGASFTGTFDVTGSSNDIDFNCDTGGSNSSCGTVTASITMVGDSNDVDLDIGLTSDASNSTATITSAGSDDSNTIAATIDGTSAILTITVDGDTNNWLIDIDGNGDVAGHTLIMSHTGGIADVDIVQSGVNDNYINLTTSGDNADIDISQTD
;
A
#
# COMPACT_ATOMS: atom_id res chain seq x y z
N MET A 1 -67.76 24.68 13.93
CA MET A 1 -66.84 23.56 13.63
C MET A 1 -65.43 24.11 13.40
N LYS A 2 -64.52 23.90 14.36
CA LYS A 2 -63.09 24.30 14.24
C LYS A 2 -62.34 23.18 13.54
N LYS A 3 -61.79 23.49 12.38
CA LYS A 3 -60.86 22.55 11.69
C LYS A 3 -59.49 22.63 12.35
N ILE A 4 -59.04 21.55 12.97
CA ILE A 4 -57.70 21.38 13.49
C ILE A 4 -56.82 20.96 12.31
N LEU A 5 -55.89 21.82 11.92
CA LEU A 5 -54.87 21.52 10.92
C LEU A 5 -53.68 20.85 11.63
N THR A 6 -53.56 19.54 11.51
CA THR A 6 -52.43 18.80 12.05
C THR A 6 -51.29 18.90 11.05
N THR A 7 -50.27 19.69 11.38
CA THR A 7 -49.02 19.75 10.62
C THR A 7 -48.15 18.59 11.07
N ILE A 8 -47.94 17.61 10.19
CA ILE A 8 -47.00 16.52 10.42
C ILE A 8 -45.62 17.05 10.05
N PHE A 9 -44.77 17.26 11.04
CA PHE A 9 -43.36 17.51 10.86
C PHE A 9 -42.67 16.17 10.56
N ALA A 10 -42.35 15.91 9.28
CA ALA A 10 -41.47 14.82 8.92
C ALA A 10 -40.03 15.27 9.20
N THR A 11 -39.46 14.89 10.32
CA THR A 11 -38.04 14.98 10.57
C THR A 11 -37.37 13.93 9.70
N ALA A 12 -36.74 14.34 8.60
CA ALA A 12 -35.81 13.51 7.88
C ALA A 12 -34.57 13.30 8.80
N LEU A 13 -34.47 12.16 9.42
CA LEU A 13 -33.23 11.71 10.03
C LEU A 13 -32.25 11.48 8.88
N ALA A 14 -31.36 12.44 8.66
CA ALA A 14 -30.16 12.19 7.86
C ALA A 14 -29.32 11.19 8.65
N PHE A 15 -29.41 9.93 8.30
CA PHE A 15 -28.38 8.97 8.66
C PHE A 15 -27.14 9.40 7.91
N SER A 16 -26.12 9.88 8.62
CA SER A 16 -24.79 9.94 8.08
C SER A 16 -24.44 8.50 7.65
N ALA A 17 -24.24 8.29 6.35
CA ALA A 17 -23.67 7.06 5.89
C ALA A 17 -22.29 6.98 6.56
N HIS A 18 -22.16 6.10 7.53
CA HIS A 18 -20.88 5.84 8.16
C HIS A 18 -20.00 5.12 7.15
N ALA A 19 -18.73 5.47 7.16
CA ALA A 19 -17.71 4.77 6.42
C ALA A 19 -17.84 3.25 6.60
N ASN A 20 -17.60 2.51 5.55
CA ASN A 20 -17.54 1.06 5.66
C ASN A 20 -16.26 0.71 6.41
N GLU A 21 -16.36 0.37 7.66
CA GLU A 21 -15.23 -0.08 8.46
C GLU A 21 -15.19 -1.60 8.51
N ILE A 22 -14.06 -2.19 8.16
CA ILE A 22 -13.82 -3.63 8.29
C ILE A 22 -12.54 -3.83 9.09
N TYR A 23 -12.64 -4.63 10.13
CA TYR A 23 -11.50 -5.07 10.92
C TYR A 23 -11.41 -6.58 10.83
N VAL A 24 -10.26 -7.07 10.41
CA VAL A 24 -9.99 -8.50 10.32
C VAL A 24 -8.82 -8.82 11.25
N THR A 25 -9.03 -9.76 12.12
CA THR A 25 -7.94 -10.38 12.87
C THR A 25 -8.02 -11.88 12.67
N GLN A 26 -7.00 -12.46 12.09
CA GLN A 26 -6.95 -13.89 11.80
C GLN A 26 -5.68 -14.50 12.41
N SER A 27 -5.84 -15.67 12.98
CA SER A 27 -4.73 -16.49 13.47
C SER A 27 -4.97 -17.94 13.08
N GLY A 28 -4.05 -18.53 12.35
CA GLY A 28 -4.14 -19.91 11.86
C GLY A 28 -3.34 -20.15 10.61
N ASP A 29 -3.37 -21.36 10.06
CA ASP A 29 -2.44 -21.78 9.04
C ASP A 29 -2.68 -21.16 7.67
N THR A 30 -3.92 -20.84 7.32
CA THR A 30 -4.25 -20.31 5.98
C THR A 30 -5.36 -19.29 6.06
N LEU A 31 -5.19 -18.15 5.43
CA LEU A 31 -6.23 -17.16 5.18
C LEU A 31 -6.39 -16.97 3.67
N ASP A 32 -7.62 -16.99 3.21
CA ASP A 32 -8.03 -16.54 1.88
C ASP A 32 -9.20 -15.58 2.08
N LEU A 33 -9.00 -14.29 1.76
CA LEU A 33 -9.92 -13.23 2.10
C LEU A 33 -10.13 -12.27 0.94
N ASP A 34 -11.36 -12.17 0.48
CA ASP A 34 -11.80 -11.19 -0.49
C ASP A 34 -12.66 -10.12 0.21
N ILE A 35 -12.30 -8.85 0.03
CA ILE A 35 -13.04 -7.71 0.53
C ILE A 35 -13.36 -6.77 -0.63
N THR A 36 -14.64 -6.45 -0.81
CA THR A 36 -15.08 -5.40 -1.73
C THR A 36 -15.86 -4.37 -0.93
N GLN A 37 -15.43 -3.12 -1.01
CA GLN A 37 -16.13 -1.97 -0.40
C GLN A 37 -16.45 -0.94 -1.47
N ASP A 38 -17.73 -0.66 -1.63
CA ASP A 38 -18.23 0.40 -2.52
C ASP A 38 -18.96 1.45 -1.68
N GLY A 39 -18.49 2.68 -1.72
CA GLY A 39 -19.04 3.74 -0.89
C GLY A 39 -18.18 5.00 -0.84
N SER A 40 -18.49 5.90 0.07
CA SER A 40 -17.86 7.22 0.13
C SER A 40 -16.54 7.23 0.89
N ASN A 41 -16.43 6.46 1.96
CA ASN A 41 -15.24 6.46 2.83
C ASN A 41 -14.99 5.02 3.25
N ASN A 42 -14.08 4.35 2.61
CA ASN A 42 -13.79 2.96 2.87
C ASN A 42 -12.62 2.83 3.85
N THR A 43 -12.65 1.81 4.67
CA THR A 43 -11.58 1.53 5.65
C THR A 43 -11.45 0.02 5.84
N VAL A 44 -10.23 -0.49 5.75
CA VAL A 44 -9.87 -1.82 6.24
C VAL A 44 -8.78 -1.65 7.29
N GLY A 45 -9.12 -1.82 8.56
CA GLY A 45 -8.34 -1.31 9.66
C GLY A 45 -8.47 0.21 9.78
N ASN A 46 -7.67 0.86 10.59
CA ASN A 46 -7.53 2.31 10.65
C ASN A 46 -6.15 2.69 11.18
N SER A 47 -5.83 3.99 11.19
CA SER A 47 -4.55 4.52 11.67
C SER A 47 -4.14 4.13 13.10
N THR A 48 -5.06 3.58 13.89
CA THR A 48 -4.81 3.15 15.27
C THR A 48 -4.97 1.65 15.48
N THR A 49 -5.65 0.96 14.56
CA THR A 49 -5.90 -0.48 14.67
C THR A 49 -5.85 -1.09 13.27
N ALA A 50 -4.72 -1.67 12.94
CA ALA A 50 -4.55 -2.40 11.70
C ALA A 50 -5.40 -3.68 11.69
N SER A 51 -5.92 -4.04 10.53
CA SER A 51 -6.32 -5.43 10.30
C SER A 51 -5.08 -6.30 10.25
N SER A 52 -5.15 -7.51 10.74
CA SER A 52 -3.95 -8.35 10.86
C SER A 52 -4.21 -9.82 10.56
N SER A 53 -3.23 -10.48 9.99
CA SER A 53 -3.22 -11.94 9.87
C SER A 53 -1.90 -12.53 10.35
N VAL A 54 -2.00 -13.65 11.05
CA VAL A 54 -0.86 -14.45 11.52
C VAL A 54 -1.07 -15.89 11.05
N GLY A 55 -0.22 -16.38 10.17
CA GLY A 55 -0.37 -17.74 9.64
C GLY A 55 0.70 -18.13 8.63
N SER A 56 0.64 -19.37 8.15
CA SER A 56 1.63 -19.88 7.21
C SER A 56 1.44 -19.34 5.80
N THR A 57 0.19 -19.09 5.41
CA THR A 57 -0.13 -18.58 4.06
C THR A 57 -1.29 -17.60 4.17
N THR A 58 -1.13 -16.43 3.59
CA THR A 58 -2.20 -15.43 3.52
C THR A 58 -2.39 -14.98 2.08
N THR A 59 -3.62 -15.04 1.61
CA THR A 59 -4.06 -14.44 0.35
C THR A 59 -5.10 -13.37 0.64
N LEU A 60 -4.86 -12.16 0.19
CA LEU A 60 -5.78 -11.03 0.32
C LEU A 60 -6.11 -10.46 -1.05
N ASN A 61 -7.38 -10.17 -1.26
CA ASN A 61 -7.85 -9.38 -2.38
C ASN A 61 -8.78 -8.30 -1.83
N ILE A 62 -8.36 -7.03 -1.93
CA ILE A 62 -9.10 -5.89 -1.40
C ILE A 62 -9.38 -4.92 -2.52
N ASP A 63 -10.65 -4.70 -2.80
CA ASP A 63 -11.15 -3.74 -3.79
C ASP A 63 -11.98 -2.67 -3.08
N GLN A 64 -11.52 -1.42 -3.15
CA GLN A 64 -12.17 -0.27 -2.52
C GLN A 64 -12.48 0.81 -3.56
N VAL A 65 -13.75 1.20 -3.64
CA VAL A 65 -14.19 2.32 -4.46
C VAL A 65 -14.89 3.36 -3.59
N GLY A 66 -14.37 4.57 -3.53
CA GLY A 66 -14.95 5.60 -2.66
C GLY A 66 -14.29 6.96 -2.78
N GLY A 67 -14.65 7.89 -1.91
CA GLY A 67 -14.08 9.22 -1.88
C GLY A 67 -12.76 9.33 -1.12
N SER A 68 -12.61 8.54 -0.07
CA SER A 68 -11.39 8.48 0.74
C SER A 68 -11.21 7.06 1.23
N ASN A 69 -10.15 6.44 0.85
CA ASN A 69 -9.88 5.04 1.16
C ASN A 69 -8.68 4.95 2.10
N VAL A 70 -8.83 4.17 3.14
CA VAL A 70 -7.73 3.87 4.08
C VAL A 70 -7.61 2.36 4.21
N LEU A 71 -6.44 1.84 3.98
CA LEU A 71 -6.11 0.44 4.15
C LEU A 71 -4.89 0.33 5.07
N THR A 72 -5.09 -0.18 6.27
CA THR A 72 -3.97 -0.50 7.17
C THR A 72 -3.99 -1.99 7.47
N TYR A 73 -3.00 -2.70 6.99
CA TYR A 73 -2.93 -4.15 7.12
C TYR A 73 -1.56 -4.64 7.56
N GLN A 74 -1.54 -5.51 8.53
CA GLN A 74 -0.33 -6.13 9.07
C GLN A 74 -0.33 -7.63 8.84
N ILE A 75 0.77 -8.16 8.35
CA ILE A 75 0.96 -9.58 8.11
C ILE A 75 2.16 -10.10 8.89
N ASN A 76 1.98 -11.28 9.45
CA ASN A 76 3.05 -12.03 10.07
C ASN A 76 2.90 -13.50 9.67
N GLY A 77 3.71 -13.95 8.73
CA GLY A 77 3.57 -15.29 8.17
C GLY A 77 4.59 -15.65 7.10
N ALA A 78 4.66 -16.95 6.78
CA ALA A 78 5.67 -17.48 5.88
C ALA A 78 5.46 -17.13 4.41
N SER A 79 4.24 -16.90 3.97
CA SER A 79 3.92 -16.53 2.59
C SER A 79 2.74 -15.59 2.53
N PHE A 80 2.88 -14.54 1.75
CA PHE A 80 1.82 -13.58 1.49
C PHE A 80 1.63 -13.34 0.01
N THR A 81 0.39 -13.30 -0.43
CA THR A 81 -0.01 -12.81 -1.75
C THR A 81 -1.16 -11.85 -1.59
N GLY A 82 -1.00 -10.62 -2.06
CA GLY A 82 -2.02 -9.58 -1.93
C GLY A 82 -2.22 -8.77 -3.18
N THR A 83 -3.49 -8.42 -3.44
CA THR A 83 -3.91 -7.47 -4.45
C THR A 83 -4.77 -6.41 -3.79
N PHE A 84 -4.39 -5.16 -3.96
CA PHE A 84 -5.08 -4.00 -3.41
C PHE A 84 -5.41 -3.05 -4.55
N ASP A 85 -6.69 -3.00 -4.93
CA ASP A 85 -7.19 -2.11 -5.96
C ASP A 85 -8.04 -1.02 -5.30
N VAL A 86 -7.53 0.22 -5.31
CA VAL A 86 -8.12 1.31 -4.55
C VAL A 86 -8.41 2.49 -5.47
N THR A 87 -9.68 2.89 -5.55
CA THR A 87 -10.14 4.02 -6.35
C THR A 87 -10.83 5.06 -5.49
N GLY A 88 -10.32 6.27 -5.47
CA GLY A 88 -10.86 7.37 -4.66
C GLY A 88 -10.15 8.69 -4.88
N SER A 89 -10.59 9.74 -4.20
CA SER A 89 -9.91 11.05 -4.28
C SER A 89 -8.66 11.13 -3.40
N SER A 90 -8.61 10.34 -2.34
CA SER A 90 -7.45 10.24 -1.46
C SER A 90 -7.33 8.81 -1.00
N ASN A 91 -6.25 8.19 -1.33
CA ASN A 91 -5.97 6.81 -0.97
C ASN A 91 -4.77 6.78 -0.03
N ASP A 92 -4.91 6.06 1.07
CA ASP A 92 -3.88 5.89 2.10
C ASP A 92 -3.73 4.38 2.36
N ILE A 93 -2.58 3.84 2.00
CA ILE A 93 -2.28 2.41 2.12
C ILE A 93 -1.04 2.24 2.98
N ASP A 94 -1.23 1.71 4.16
CA ASP A 94 -0.19 1.29 5.09
C ASP A 94 -0.18 -0.24 5.16
N PHE A 95 0.78 -0.84 4.51
CA PHE A 95 0.97 -2.28 4.46
C PHE A 95 2.28 -2.66 5.12
N ASN A 96 2.18 -3.41 6.19
CA ASN A 96 3.33 -3.87 6.93
C ASN A 96 3.38 -5.41 6.99
N CYS A 97 4.46 -5.97 6.50
CA CYS A 97 4.75 -7.39 6.62
C CYS A 97 5.99 -7.58 7.51
N ASP A 98 5.79 -8.16 8.65
CA ASP A 98 6.75 -8.35 9.74
C ASP A 98 6.69 -7.28 10.84
N THR A 99 5.68 -7.40 11.69
CA THR A 99 5.42 -6.47 12.80
C THR A 99 6.21 -6.73 14.08
N GLY A 100 7.26 -7.53 14.00
CA GLY A 100 8.14 -7.78 15.16
C GLY A 100 7.55 -8.71 16.23
N GLY A 101 8.02 -9.91 16.26
CA GLY A 101 7.72 -10.93 17.29
C GLY A 101 8.62 -12.15 17.11
N SER A 102 8.63 -13.05 18.08
CA SER A 102 9.56 -14.19 18.10
C SER A 102 9.41 -15.20 16.94
N ASN A 103 8.48 -15.00 16.02
CA ASN A 103 8.26 -15.79 14.81
C ASN A 103 7.90 -14.89 13.62
N SER A 104 8.32 -13.66 13.63
CA SER A 104 8.07 -12.70 12.58
C SER A 104 9.02 -12.97 11.42
N SER A 105 8.50 -13.48 10.34
CA SER A 105 9.17 -13.47 9.06
C SER A 105 8.13 -13.45 7.96
N CYS A 106 8.15 -12.43 7.15
CA CYS A 106 7.55 -12.49 5.84
C CYS A 106 8.47 -13.31 4.94
N GLY A 107 8.30 -14.62 4.90
CA GLY A 107 9.17 -15.47 4.12
C GLY A 107 9.16 -15.12 2.63
N THR A 108 8.00 -15.15 2.01
CA THR A 108 7.83 -14.76 0.60
C THR A 108 6.66 -13.81 0.48
N VAL A 109 6.87 -12.66 -0.13
CA VAL A 109 5.83 -11.64 -0.33
C VAL A 109 5.61 -11.42 -1.81
N THR A 110 4.34 -11.41 -2.22
CA THR A 110 3.92 -10.91 -3.52
C THR A 110 2.79 -9.91 -3.29
N ALA A 111 3.05 -8.64 -3.54
CA ALA A 111 2.09 -7.56 -3.35
C ALA A 111 1.86 -6.80 -4.67
N SER A 112 0.61 -6.53 -4.99
CA SER A 112 0.21 -5.66 -6.08
C SER A 112 -0.72 -4.58 -5.55
N ILE A 113 -0.31 -3.33 -5.67
CA ILE A 113 -1.06 -2.15 -5.20
C ILE A 113 -1.38 -1.31 -6.42
N THR A 114 -2.66 -1.11 -6.70
CA THR A 114 -3.14 -0.23 -7.75
C THR A 114 -4.00 0.87 -7.13
N MET A 115 -3.65 2.11 -7.40
CA MET A 115 -4.39 3.27 -6.92
C MET A 115 -4.81 4.16 -8.07
N VAL A 116 -6.02 4.67 -7.98
CA VAL A 116 -6.53 5.69 -8.90
C VAL A 116 -7.16 6.80 -8.09
N GLY A 117 -6.60 8.00 -8.19
CA GLY A 117 -7.11 9.14 -7.41
C GLY A 117 -6.18 10.33 -7.39
N ASP A 118 -6.60 11.43 -6.77
CA ASP A 118 -5.91 12.73 -6.82
C ASP A 118 -4.78 12.86 -5.79
N SER A 119 -4.78 12.05 -4.75
CA SER A 119 -3.71 11.99 -3.74
C SER A 119 -3.56 10.57 -3.26
N ASN A 120 -2.44 9.98 -3.51
CA ASN A 120 -2.15 8.63 -3.11
C ASN A 120 -0.94 8.61 -2.17
N ASP A 121 -1.09 7.93 -1.04
CA ASP A 121 -0.04 7.72 -0.05
C ASP A 121 0.13 6.22 0.16
N VAL A 122 1.34 5.73 -0.03
CA VAL A 122 1.69 4.32 0.18
C VAL A 122 2.87 4.23 1.11
N ASP A 123 2.67 3.50 2.18
CA ASP A 123 3.73 3.06 3.08
C ASP A 123 3.79 1.52 3.03
N LEU A 124 4.86 1.01 2.45
CA LEU A 124 5.08 -0.41 2.22
C LEU A 124 6.32 -0.88 2.98
N ASP A 125 6.12 -1.62 4.04
CA ASP A 125 7.19 -2.19 4.85
C ASP A 125 7.23 -3.71 4.76
N ILE A 126 8.34 -4.26 4.30
CA ILE A 126 8.54 -5.71 4.18
C ILE A 126 9.87 -6.09 4.83
N GLY A 127 9.83 -6.96 5.82
CA GLY A 127 11.03 -7.54 6.42
C GLY A 127 11.78 -6.68 7.43
N LEU A 128 11.16 -5.64 7.99
CA LEU A 128 11.82 -4.67 8.90
C LEU A 128 12.53 -5.26 10.12
N THR A 129 12.12 -6.41 10.61
CA THR A 129 12.71 -7.03 11.80
C THR A 129 13.43 -8.34 11.51
N SER A 130 13.18 -8.92 10.34
CA SER A 130 13.90 -10.08 9.84
C SER A 130 13.73 -10.19 8.33
N ASP A 131 14.81 -10.42 7.63
CA ASP A 131 14.86 -10.46 6.18
C ASP A 131 13.79 -11.37 5.58
N ALA A 132 13.01 -10.85 4.65
CA ALA A 132 12.14 -11.64 3.80
C ALA A 132 12.97 -12.49 2.84
N SER A 133 12.55 -13.72 2.53
CA SER A 133 13.35 -14.60 1.66
C SER A 133 13.32 -14.15 0.21
N ASN A 134 12.16 -13.79 -0.29
CA ASN A 134 11.96 -13.27 -1.65
C ASN A 134 10.73 -12.35 -1.62
N SER A 135 10.87 -11.16 -2.12
CA SER A 135 9.78 -10.19 -2.15
C SER A 135 9.60 -9.62 -3.54
N THR A 136 8.38 -9.61 -4.00
CA THR A 136 7.99 -8.94 -5.24
C THR A 136 6.85 -7.99 -4.94
N ALA A 137 7.08 -6.71 -5.15
CA ALA A 137 6.04 -5.70 -4.99
C ALA A 137 5.87 -4.90 -6.28
N THR A 138 4.63 -4.61 -6.63
CA THR A 138 4.27 -3.73 -7.75
C THR A 138 3.34 -2.66 -7.22
N ILE A 139 3.72 -1.40 -7.43
CA ILE A 139 2.92 -0.24 -7.06
C ILE A 139 2.59 0.53 -8.34
N THR A 140 1.32 0.75 -8.59
CA THR A 140 0.84 1.53 -9.72
C THR A 140 -0.08 2.64 -9.22
N SER A 141 0.27 3.87 -9.49
CA SER A 141 -0.57 5.03 -9.21
C SER A 141 -0.91 5.73 -10.52
N ALA A 142 -2.19 5.94 -10.77
CA ALA A 142 -2.68 6.57 -11.97
C ALA A 142 -3.68 7.67 -11.62
N GLY A 143 -3.47 8.84 -12.19
CA GLY A 143 -4.31 10.03 -12.06
C GLY A 143 -3.66 11.16 -12.85
N SER A 144 -4.33 12.26 -13.12
CA SER A 144 -3.82 13.26 -14.06
C SER A 144 -3.33 14.56 -13.42
N ASP A 145 -3.64 14.82 -12.14
CA ASP A 145 -3.29 16.08 -11.47
C ASP A 145 -2.86 15.82 -10.01
N ASP A 146 -2.00 14.82 -9.77
CA ASP A 146 -1.97 14.15 -8.49
C ASP A 146 -0.68 14.35 -7.73
N SER A 147 -0.82 14.36 -6.41
CA SER A 147 0.30 14.22 -5.50
C SER A 147 0.39 12.79 -5.00
N ASN A 148 1.48 12.13 -5.29
CA ASN A 148 1.71 10.77 -4.82
C ASN A 148 2.91 10.74 -3.89
N THR A 149 2.75 10.11 -2.74
CA THR A 149 3.82 9.78 -1.81
C THR A 149 3.98 8.27 -1.77
N ILE A 150 5.18 7.79 -1.99
CA ILE A 150 5.48 6.36 -1.88
C ILE A 150 6.71 6.21 -0.99
N ALA A 151 6.51 5.63 0.18
CA ALA A 151 7.56 5.11 1.00
C ALA A 151 7.57 3.58 0.88
N ALA A 152 8.70 3.00 0.54
CA ALA A 152 8.82 1.55 0.45
C ALA A 152 10.15 1.09 1.05
N THR A 153 10.06 0.32 2.10
CA THR A 153 11.18 -0.33 2.76
C THR A 153 11.09 -1.83 2.55
N ILE A 154 12.10 -2.42 1.95
CA ILE A 154 12.15 -3.87 1.73
C ILE A 154 13.48 -4.42 2.20
N ASP A 155 13.46 -5.16 3.28
CA ASP A 155 14.60 -5.94 3.77
C ASP A 155 14.45 -7.39 3.37
N GLY A 156 15.43 -7.93 2.67
CA GLY A 156 15.30 -9.31 2.20
C GLY A 156 16.50 -9.85 1.46
N THR A 157 16.47 -11.14 1.17
CA THR A 157 17.54 -11.82 0.43
C THR A 157 17.48 -11.56 -1.07
N SER A 158 16.30 -11.29 -1.60
CA SER A 158 16.10 -10.91 -3.00
C SER A 158 14.80 -10.13 -3.11
N ALA A 159 14.86 -8.87 -3.50
CA ALA A 159 13.70 -7.99 -3.64
C ALA A 159 13.54 -7.53 -5.09
N ILE A 160 12.31 -7.55 -5.58
CA ILE A 160 11.92 -6.95 -6.85
C ILE A 160 10.83 -5.93 -6.56
N LEU A 161 11.11 -4.66 -6.78
CA LEU A 161 10.15 -3.58 -6.64
C LEU A 161 9.92 -2.91 -7.99
N THR A 162 8.68 -2.85 -8.41
CA THR A 162 8.27 -2.14 -9.62
C THR A 162 7.31 -1.03 -9.23
N ILE A 163 7.63 0.21 -9.60
CA ILE A 163 6.79 1.38 -9.33
C ILE A 163 6.48 2.07 -10.65
N THR A 164 5.20 2.32 -10.90
CA THR A 164 4.73 3.12 -12.02
C THR A 164 3.80 4.20 -11.50
N VAL A 165 4.16 5.44 -11.71
CA VAL A 165 3.39 6.60 -11.24
C VAL A 165 3.18 7.59 -12.37
N ASP A 166 1.93 8.01 -12.51
CA ASP A 166 1.51 9.13 -13.35
C ASP A 166 0.91 10.21 -12.44
N GLY A 167 1.42 11.43 -12.48
CA GLY A 167 0.95 12.51 -11.60
C GLY A 167 1.88 13.73 -11.58
N ASP A 168 1.35 14.87 -11.13
CA ASP A 168 2.05 16.17 -11.24
C ASP A 168 3.09 16.43 -10.14
N THR A 169 2.91 15.85 -8.98
CA THR A 169 3.85 16.00 -7.84
C THR A 169 4.05 14.67 -7.17
N ASN A 170 5.26 14.18 -7.16
CA ASN A 170 5.56 12.86 -6.62
C ASN A 170 6.75 12.95 -5.66
N ASN A 171 6.64 12.29 -4.52
CA ASN A 171 7.69 12.16 -3.51
C ASN A 171 7.89 10.68 -3.19
N TRP A 172 9.07 10.16 -3.46
CA TRP A 172 9.36 8.75 -3.28
C TRP A 172 10.58 8.54 -2.40
N LEU A 173 10.41 7.79 -1.36
CA LEU A 173 11.48 7.32 -0.50
C LEU A 173 11.57 5.79 -0.57
N ILE A 174 12.59 5.28 -1.22
CA ILE A 174 12.74 3.85 -1.48
C ILE A 174 14.01 3.35 -0.80
N ASP A 175 13.86 2.42 0.12
CA ASP A 175 14.96 1.76 0.79
C ASP A 175 14.86 0.24 0.57
N ILE A 176 15.82 -0.32 -0.14
CA ILE A 176 15.91 -1.75 -0.38
C ILE A 176 17.23 -2.23 0.18
N ASP A 177 17.17 -2.93 1.28
CA ASP A 177 18.31 -3.41 2.02
C ASP A 177 18.24 -4.92 2.24
N GLY A 178 19.31 -5.47 2.78
CA GLY A 178 19.38 -6.84 3.20
C GLY A 178 20.44 -7.66 2.46
N ASN A 179 20.34 -8.96 2.60
CA ASN A 179 21.33 -9.88 2.09
C ASN A 179 20.92 -10.40 0.71
N GLY A 180 21.19 -9.64 -0.33
CA GLY A 180 20.97 -10.03 -1.73
C GLY A 180 21.85 -11.21 -2.15
N ASP A 181 21.49 -12.40 -1.72
CA ASP A 181 22.40 -13.55 -1.67
C ASP A 181 22.58 -14.30 -3.01
N VAL A 182 21.71 -14.10 -3.99
CA VAL A 182 21.75 -14.88 -5.24
C VAL A 182 21.63 -14.03 -6.51
N ALA A 183 20.81 -13.01 -6.51
CA ALA A 183 20.51 -12.23 -7.71
C ALA A 183 20.58 -10.71 -7.47
N GLY A 184 20.90 -10.25 -6.25
CA GLY A 184 20.79 -8.86 -5.88
C GLY A 184 19.34 -8.38 -5.86
N HIS A 185 19.16 -7.09 -5.65
CA HIS A 185 17.85 -6.46 -5.65
C HIS A 185 17.57 -5.79 -7.00
N THR A 186 16.34 -5.79 -7.41
CA THR A 186 15.89 -5.15 -8.65
C THR A 186 14.86 -4.08 -8.35
N LEU A 187 15.15 -2.84 -8.74
CA LEU A 187 14.23 -1.73 -8.69
C LEU A 187 13.94 -1.23 -10.11
N ILE A 188 12.68 -1.21 -10.48
CA ILE A 188 12.21 -0.67 -11.76
C ILE A 188 11.21 0.42 -11.46
N MET A 189 11.49 1.64 -11.91
CA MET A 189 10.64 2.79 -11.66
C MET A 189 10.34 3.52 -12.95
N SER A 190 9.09 3.91 -13.13
CA SER A 190 8.62 4.74 -14.22
C SER A 190 7.75 5.88 -13.67
N HIS A 191 8.17 7.10 -13.94
CA HIS A 191 7.44 8.32 -13.60
C HIS A 191 7.06 9.08 -14.85
N THR A 192 5.81 9.53 -14.89
CA THR A 192 5.31 10.47 -15.91
C THR A 192 4.60 11.61 -15.19
N GLY A 193 4.93 12.88 -15.49
CA GLY A 193 4.27 14.02 -14.84
C GLY A 193 5.17 15.21 -14.60
N GLY A 194 4.81 16.09 -13.67
CA GLY A 194 5.46 17.37 -13.42
C GLY A 194 6.74 17.25 -12.59
N ILE A 195 6.60 17.20 -11.28
CA ILE A 195 7.71 17.24 -10.33
C ILE A 195 7.90 15.87 -9.70
N ALA A 196 9.12 15.38 -9.66
CA ALA A 196 9.47 14.18 -8.90
C ALA A 196 10.63 14.48 -7.96
N ASP A 197 10.49 14.11 -6.71
CA ASP A 197 11.54 14.04 -5.70
C ASP A 197 11.71 12.56 -5.34
N VAL A 198 12.87 12.01 -5.64
CA VAL A 198 13.10 10.57 -5.60
C VAL A 198 14.38 10.27 -4.86
N ASP A 199 14.26 9.74 -3.66
CA ASP A 199 15.36 9.22 -2.87
C ASP A 199 15.39 7.70 -2.92
N ILE A 200 16.49 7.12 -3.39
CA ILE A 200 16.68 5.68 -3.47
C ILE A 200 17.94 5.28 -2.72
N VAL A 201 17.77 4.38 -1.76
CA VAL A 201 18.87 3.65 -1.14
C VAL A 201 18.72 2.17 -1.49
N GLN A 202 19.75 1.58 -2.02
CA GLN A 202 19.78 0.15 -2.31
C GLN A 202 21.11 -0.43 -1.86
N SER A 203 21.08 -1.43 -1.01
CA SER A 203 22.26 -2.14 -0.53
C SER A 203 22.11 -3.65 -0.56
N GLY A 204 23.19 -4.37 -0.60
CA GLY A 204 23.21 -5.84 -0.63
C GLY A 204 24.57 -6.37 -1.05
N VAL A 205 24.79 -7.67 -0.95
CA VAL A 205 26.08 -8.31 -1.22
C VAL A 205 26.29 -8.77 -2.66
N ASN A 206 25.31 -8.64 -3.52
CA ASN A 206 25.41 -9.00 -4.94
C ASN A 206 24.90 -7.89 -5.85
N ASP A 207 25.05 -8.08 -7.15
CA ASP A 207 24.70 -7.11 -8.18
C ASP A 207 23.28 -6.54 -8.01
N ASN A 208 23.19 -5.34 -7.52
CA ASN A 208 21.93 -4.59 -7.42
C ASN A 208 21.63 -3.88 -8.73
N TYR A 209 20.38 -3.83 -9.11
CA TYR A 209 19.92 -3.23 -10.36
C TYR A 209 18.86 -2.16 -10.12
N ILE A 210 19.11 -0.96 -10.64
CA ILE A 210 18.13 0.13 -10.66
C ILE A 210 17.88 0.53 -12.12
N ASN A 211 16.62 0.54 -12.52
CA ASN A 211 16.17 1.10 -13.79
C ASN A 211 15.12 2.18 -13.52
N LEU A 212 15.53 3.42 -13.64
CA LEU A 212 14.66 4.57 -13.43
C LEU A 212 14.41 5.29 -14.76
N THR A 213 13.15 5.49 -15.07
CA THR A 213 12.70 6.30 -16.20
C THR A 213 11.80 7.41 -15.69
N THR A 214 12.15 8.66 -15.98
CA THR A 214 11.31 9.83 -15.67
C THR A 214 10.98 10.58 -16.95
N SER A 215 9.75 11.04 -17.06
CA SER A 215 9.27 11.87 -18.15
C SER A 215 8.43 13.00 -17.56
N GLY A 216 8.97 14.19 -17.53
CA GLY A 216 8.35 15.36 -16.93
C GLY A 216 9.36 16.47 -16.69
N ASP A 217 8.89 17.55 -16.07
CA ASP A 217 9.71 18.71 -15.73
C ASP A 217 10.19 18.60 -14.27
N ASN A 218 11.46 18.95 -14.00
CA ASN A 218 12.01 19.12 -12.65
C ASN A 218 12.01 17.85 -11.77
N ALA A 219 12.65 16.79 -12.23
CA ALA A 219 12.98 15.67 -11.36
C ALA A 219 14.26 15.94 -10.56
N ASP A 220 14.20 15.79 -9.23
CA ASP A 220 15.34 15.69 -8.32
C ASP A 220 15.51 14.24 -7.93
N ILE A 221 16.68 13.66 -8.15
CA ILE A 221 16.88 12.23 -8.00
C ILE A 221 18.19 11.96 -7.31
N ASP A 222 18.11 11.45 -6.10
CA ASP A 222 19.23 10.99 -5.31
C ASP A 222 19.27 9.45 -5.25
N ILE A 223 20.36 8.86 -5.69
CA ILE A 223 20.53 7.40 -5.70
C ILE A 223 21.81 7.04 -4.95
N SER A 224 21.68 6.20 -3.94
CA SER A 224 22.76 5.56 -3.23
C SER A 224 22.68 4.04 -3.42
N GLN A 225 23.67 3.46 -4.07
CA GLN A 225 23.77 2.02 -4.27
C GLN A 225 25.10 1.51 -3.75
N THR A 226 25.05 0.51 -2.90
CA THR A 226 26.26 -0.12 -2.30
C THR A 226 26.16 -1.65 -2.36
N ASP A 227 27.32 -2.30 -2.58
CA ASP A 227 27.50 -3.75 -2.56
C ASP A 227 28.17 -4.18 -1.24
#